data_74ea63affa2a36e141a1f9e4d8a55292
#
_entry.id   74ea63affa2a36e141a1f9e4d8a55292
#
_cell.length_a   1.000
_cell.length_b   1.000
_cell.length_c   1.000
_cell.angle_alpha   90.00
_cell.angle_beta   90.00
_cell.angle_gamma   90.00
#
_symmetry.space_group_name_H-M   'P 1'
#
loop_
_entity.id
_entity.type
_entity.pdbx_description
1 polymer ?
#
loop_
_entity_poly.entity_id
_entity_poly.type
_entity_poly.pdbx_seq_one_letter_code
_entity_poly.pdbx_strand_id
1 'polypeptide(L)'
;MDAQLSRAAPPDFKAIYTSKAPTVWRSLRRFGVRESEIEDVAQEVFVVVHRRLGEFEGRSSLDTWLYGICLRVASDWRRKAYVKRETNLDEAPERSHSGETATRHIAMRQARVKLDEALAQLDDDKRAVFVLFELEQVPMQEVADIVGAPVQTAYARLYAARRHIEGFVAQQKQVSA
;
A
#
# COMPACT_ATOMS: atom_id res chain seq x y z
N MET A 1 35.81 25.31 -9.06
CA MET A 1 36.10 23.86 -8.83
C MET A 1 34.75 23.20 -8.63
N ASP A 2 34.14 22.87 -9.78
CA ASP A 2 32.76 22.43 -9.86
C ASP A 2 32.63 20.95 -9.40
N ALA A 3 32.02 20.75 -8.25
CA ALA A 3 31.58 19.42 -7.83
C ALA A 3 30.36 19.06 -8.69
N GLN A 4 30.55 18.50 -9.85
CA GLN A 4 29.54 17.78 -10.62
C GLN A 4 29.07 16.61 -9.74
N LEU A 5 27.94 16.81 -9.02
CA LEU A 5 27.16 15.73 -8.46
C LEU A 5 26.79 14.79 -9.61
N SER A 6 27.47 13.68 -9.66
CA SER A 6 27.21 12.57 -10.60
C SER A 6 25.74 12.16 -10.44
N ARG A 7 24.91 12.67 -11.33
CA ARG A 7 23.52 12.27 -11.46
C ARG A 7 23.57 10.81 -11.92
N ALA A 8 23.37 9.88 -10.99
CA ALA A 8 23.25 8.47 -11.34
C ALA A 8 22.20 8.34 -12.45
N ALA A 9 22.53 7.60 -13.50
CA ALA A 9 21.60 7.35 -14.58
C ALA A 9 20.29 6.84 -14.01
N PRO A 10 19.12 7.30 -14.51
CA PRO A 10 17.83 6.83 -14.01
C PRO A 10 17.81 5.30 -14.13
N PRO A 11 17.31 4.60 -13.10
CA PRO A 11 17.26 3.14 -13.12
C PRO A 11 16.43 2.67 -14.32
N ASP A 12 16.87 1.58 -14.95
CA ASP A 12 16.17 1.00 -16.09
C ASP A 12 14.75 0.54 -15.69
N PHE A 13 13.74 0.96 -16.45
CA PHE A 13 12.35 0.59 -16.21
C PHE A 13 12.12 -0.92 -16.14
N LYS A 14 12.78 -1.69 -17.04
CA LYS A 14 12.66 -3.15 -17.06
C LYS A 14 13.19 -3.77 -15.77
N ALA A 15 14.30 -3.26 -15.24
CA ALA A 15 14.87 -3.70 -13.98
C ALA A 15 13.93 -3.37 -12.80
N ILE A 16 13.32 -2.16 -12.80
CA ILE A 16 12.33 -1.77 -11.79
C ILE A 16 11.11 -2.69 -11.86
N TYR A 17 10.54 -2.88 -13.05
CA TYR A 17 9.38 -3.74 -13.24
C TYR A 17 9.65 -5.14 -12.68
N THR A 18 10.73 -5.77 -13.09
CA THR A 18 11.07 -7.14 -12.69
C THR A 18 11.32 -7.27 -11.18
N SER A 19 12.04 -6.31 -10.58
CA SER A 19 12.44 -6.40 -9.17
C SER A 19 11.36 -5.90 -8.21
N LYS A 20 10.50 -4.97 -8.63
CA LYS A 20 9.54 -4.28 -7.75
C LYS A 20 8.08 -4.72 -7.94
N ALA A 21 7.75 -5.55 -8.94
CA ALA A 21 6.39 -6.03 -9.12
C ALA A 21 5.80 -6.69 -7.85
N PRO A 22 6.51 -7.58 -7.13
CA PRO A 22 5.98 -8.15 -5.89
C PRO A 22 5.73 -7.10 -4.79
N THR A 23 6.54 -6.05 -4.73
CA THR A 23 6.38 -4.94 -3.80
C THR A 23 5.15 -4.11 -4.14
N VAL A 24 4.95 -3.77 -5.42
CA VAL A 24 3.77 -3.04 -5.91
C VAL A 24 2.50 -3.81 -5.59
N TRP A 25 2.42 -5.11 -5.91
CA TRP A 25 1.24 -5.94 -5.63
C TRP A 25 0.92 -5.99 -4.15
N ARG A 26 1.94 -6.19 -3.30
CA ARG A 26 1.78 -6.20 -1.84
C ARG A 26 1.27 -4.86 -1.33
N SER A 27 1.81 -3.76 -1.81
CA SER A 27 1.42 -2.41 -1.40
C SER A 27 -0.02 -2.09 -1.80
N LEU A 28 -0.42 -2.42 -3.03
CA LEU A 28 -1.79 -2.22 -3.51
C LEU A 28 -2.81 -2.95 -2.65
N ARG A 29 -2.55 -4.23 -2.31
CA ARG A 29 -3.39 -5.01 -1.40
C ARG A 29 -3.51 -4.31 -0.04
N ARG A 30 -2.40 -3.91 0.55
CA ARG A 30 -2.36 -3.20 1.84
C ARG A 30 -3.08 -1.85 1.80
N PHE A 31 -3.04 -1.17 0.67
CA PHE A 31 -3.81 0.06 0.43
C PHE A 31 -5.28 -0.19 0.10
N GLY A 32 -5.76 -1.44 0.14
CA GLY A 32 -7.16 -1.80 0.05
C GLY A 32 -7.69 -2.01 -1.36
N VAL A 33 -6.82 -2.27 -2.34
CA VAL A 33 -7.22 -2.78 -3.66
C VAL A 33 -7.63 -4.24 -3.52
N ARG A 34 -8.76 -4.62 -4.14
CA ARG A 34 -9.25 -6.00 -4.10
C ARG A 34 -8.33 -6.93 -4.89
N GLU A 35 -8.25 -8.19 -4.47
CA GLU A 35 -7.38 -9.20 -5.11
C GLU A 35 -7.67 -9.34 -6.61
N SER A 36 -8.95 -9.36 -6.99
CA SER A 36 -9.39 -9.45 -8.40
C SER A 36 -8.99 -8.25 -9.27
N GLU A 37 -8.65 -7.12 -8.66
CA GLU A 37 -8.34 -5.85 -9.33
C GLU A 37 -6.84 -5.50 -9.29
N ILE A 38 -6.05 -6.24 -8.47
CA ILE A 38 -4.63 -5.90 -8.22
C ILE A 38 -3.81 -5.88 -9.51
N GLU A 39 -4.05 -6.81 -10.42
CA GLU A 39 -3.28 -6.89 -11.66
C GLU A 39 -3.49 -5.65 -12.55
N ASP A 40 -4.75 -5.24 -12.74
CA ASP A 40 -5.09 -4.06 -13.52
C ASP A 40 -4.54 -2.78 -12.88
N VAL A 41 -4.69 -2.65 -11.56
CA VAL A 41 -4.18 -1.49 -10.83
C VAL A 41 -2.65 -1.45 -10.82
N ALA A 42 -1.97 -2.61 -10.74
CA ALA A 42 -0.52 -2.70 -10.86
C ALA A 42 -0.02 -2.25 -12.24
N GLN A 43 -0.74 -2.59 -13.31
CA GLN A 43 -0.43 -2.08 -14.65
C GLN A 43 -0.53 -0.55 -14.68
N GLU A 44 -1.59 0.04 -14.11
CA GLU A 44 -1.70 1.51 -14.00
C GLU A 44 -0.51 2.12 -13.23
N VAL A 45 -0.10 1.50 -12.11
CA VAL A 45 1.09 1.94 -11.36
C VAL A 45 2.32 1.95 -12.26
N PHE A 46 2.59 0.86 -13.01
CA PHE A 46 3.77 0.80 -13.86
C PHE A 46 3.71 1.74 -15.06
N VAL A 47 2.53 2.07 -15.58
CA VAL A 47 2.36 3.14 -16.58
C VAL A 47 2.78 4.49 -16.00
N VAL A 48 2.36 4.80 -14.76
CA VAL A 48 2.77 6.04 -14.07
C VAL A 48 4.28 6.05 -13.80
N VAL A 49 4.83 4.91 -13.32
CA VAL A 49 6.28 4.74 -13.11
C VAL A 49 7.04 5.02 -14.39
N HIS A 50 6.67 4.39 -15.50
CA HIS A 50 7.32 4.59 -16.80
C HIS A 50 7.33 6.05 -17.24
N ARG A 51 6.19 6.75 -17.07
CA ARG A 51 6.07 8.17 -17.47
C ARG A 51 6.90 9.10 -16.58
N ARG A 52 7.02 8.79 -15.28
CA ARG A 52 7.65 9.68 -14.30
C ARG A 52 9.06 9.29 -13.91
N LEU A 53 9.58 8.18 -14.45
CA LEU A 53 10.90 7.69 -14.08
C LEU A 53 12.02 8.71 -14.39
N GLY A 54 11.90 9.44 -15.48
CA GLY A 54 12.83 10.51 -15.84
C GLY A 54 12.83 11.71 -14.86
N GLU A 55 11.75 11.85 -14.06
CA GLU A 55 11.62 12.89 -13.04
C GLU A 55 12.13 12.43 -11.66
N PHE A 56 12.51 11.16 -11.52
CA PHE A 56 13.02 10.64 -10.26
C PHE A 56 14.39 11.23 -9.94
N GLU A 57 14.43 12.12 -8.95
CA GLU A 57 15.64 12.86 -8.56
C GLU A 57 16.43 12.17 -7.44
N GLY A 58 15.99 11.04 -6.92
CA GLY A 58 16.66 10.33 -5.84
C GLY A 58 16.60 11.04 -4.48
N ARG A 59 15.63 11.95 -4.27
CA ARG A 59 15.42 12.63 -2.97
C ARG A 59 14.93 11.69 -1.87
N SER A 60 14.29 10.61 -2.26
CA SER A 60 13.90 9.49 -1.39
C SER A 60 14.38 8.18 -2.00
N SER A 61 14.22 7.07 -1.28
CA SER A 61 14.47 5.76 -1.86
C SER A 61 13.51 5.48 -3.03
N LEU A 62 13.92 4.63 -3.97
CA LEU A 62 13.05 4.19 -5.06
C LEU A 62 11.77 3.52 -4.51
N ASP A 63 11.88 2.77 -3.42
CA ASP A 63 10.75 2.12 -2.78
C ASP A 63 9.77 3.15 -2.19
N THR A 64 10.25 4.16 -1.48
CA THR A 64 9.43 5.27 -0.97
C THR A 64 8.69 5.99 -2.10
N TRP A 65 9.38 6.27 -3.21
CA TRP A 65 8.78 6.90 -4.37
C TRP A 65 7.68 6.02 -4.99
N LEU A 66 7.93 4.71 -5.12
CA LEU A 66 6.95 3.74 -5.61
C LEU A 66 5.73 3.64 -4.68
N TYR A 67 5.93 3.64 -3.35
CA TYR A 67 4.81 3.63 -2.39
C TYR A 67 3.91 4.84 -2.57
N GLY A 68 4.48 6.03 -2.82
CA GLY A 68 3.70 7.23 -3.12
C GLY A 68 2.85 7.10 -4.39
N ILE A 69 3.38 6.46 -5.44
CA ILE A 69 2.62 6.17 -6.67
C ILE A 69 1.52 5.14 -6.38
N CYS A 70 1.86 4.02 -5.72
CA CYS A 70 0.89 2.97 -5.36
C CYS A 70 -0.28 3.54 -4.55
N LEU A 71 0.00 4.39 -3.54
CA LEU A 71 -1.03 4.99 -2.71
C LEU A 71 -1.99 5.86 -3.53
N ARG A 72 -1.47 6.70 -4.41
CA ARG A 72 -2.29 7.59 -5.27
C ARG A 72 -3.17 6.79 -6.21
N VAL A 73 -2.59 5.83 -6.93
CA VAL A 73 -3.32 4.98 -7.87
C VAL A 73 -4.38 4.15 -7.15
N ALA A 74 -4.05 3.54 -6.00
CA ALA A 74 -5.01 2.80 -5.18
C ALA A 74 -6.16 3.68 -4.67
N SER A 75 -5.87 4.91 -4.23
CA SER A 75 -6.89 5.86 -3.76
C SER A 75 -7.83 6.28 -4.88
N ASP A 76 -7.28 6.57 -6.06
CA ASP A 76 -8.09 6.93 -7.23
C ASP A 76 -8.96 5.75 -7.70
N TRP A 77 -8.40 4.53 -7.69
CA TRP A 77 -9.15 3.32 -8.04
C TRP A 77 -10.32 3.08 -7.09
N ARG A 78 -10.09 3.15 -5.78
CA ARG A 78 -11.15 2.96 -4.77
C ARG A 78 -12.24 4.02 -4.87
N ARG A 79 -11.87 5.28 -5.13
CA ARG A 79 -12.83 6.36 -5.35
C ARG A 79 -13.72 6.07 -6.57
N LYS A 80 -13.12 5.62 -7.69
CA LYS A 80 -13.88 5.22 -8.89
C LYS A 80 -14.79 4.02 -8.61
N ALA A 81 -14.30 3.01 -7.88
CA ALA A 81 -15.07 1.83 -7.51
C ALA A 81 -16.23 2.16 -6.59
N TYR A 82 -16.05 3.10 -5.65
CA TYR A 82 -17.13 3.60 -4.77
C TYR A 82 -18.25 4.25 -5.58
N VAL A 83 -17.90 5.20 -6.47
CA VAL A 83 -18.88 5.85 -7.35
C VAL A 83 -19.62 4.86 -8.25
N LYS A 84 -18.91 3.87 -8.80
CA LYS A 84 -19.53 2.83 -9.64
C LYS A 84 -20.52 1.96 -8.86
N ARG A 85 -20.28 1.70 -7.57
CA ARG A 85 -21.20 0.93 -6.71
C ARG A 85 -22.42 1.72 -6.29
N GLU A 86 -22.29 3.02 -6.01
CA GLU A 86 -23.44 3.88 -5.72
C GLU A 86 -24.39 3.96 -6.92
N THR A 87 -23.84 3.85 -8.15
CA THR A 87 -24.64 3.85 -9.38
C THR A 87 -25.19 2.47 -9.77
N ASN A 88 -24.55 1.37 -9.31
CA ASN A 88 -24.96 0.01 -9.57
C ASN A 88 -25.26 -0.72 -8.25
N LEU A 89 -26.54 -0.86 -7.92
CA LEU A 89 -27.04 -1.45 -6.67
C LEU A 89 -26.83 -2.97 -6.52
N ASP A 90 -26.02 -3.62 -7.35
CA ASP A 90 -25.81 -5.07 -7.34
C ASP A 90 -24.35 -5.43 -7.50
N GLU A 91 -23.61 -5.54 -6.38
CA GLU A 91 -22.49 -6.49 -6.30
C GLU A 91 -21.96 -6.59 -4.86
N ALA A 92 -22.27 -7.72 -4.21
CA ALA A 92 -21.70 -8.11 -2.92
C ALA A 92 -20.19 -8.41 -3.09
N PRO A 93 -19.35 -8.15 -2.05
CA PRO A 93 -17.91 -8.39 -2.16
C PRO A 93 -17.62 -9.89 -2.19
N GLU A 94 -17.12 -10.40 -3.30
CA GLU A 94 -16.53 -11.73 -3.39
C GLU A 94 -15.22 -11.78 -2.59
N ARG A 95 -15.20 -12.65 -1.56
CA ARG A 95 -13.98 -13.04 -0.85
C ARG A 95 -13.32 -14.17 -1.65
N SER A 96 -12.32 -13.86 -2.44
CA SER A 96 -11.53 -14.87 -3.13
C SER A 96 -10.42 -15.40 -2.21
N HIS A 97 -10.49 -16.69 -1.92
CA HIS A 97 -9.42 -17.44 -1.24
C HIS A 97 -8.71 -18.28 -2.28
N SER A 98 -7.46 -17.98 -2.58
CA SER A 98 -6.62 -18.88 -3.36
C SER A 98 -5.80 -19.77 -2.42
N GLY A 99 -5.88 -21.07 -2.66
CA GLY A 99 -5.29 -22.11 -1.84
C GLY A 99 -3.82 -22.45 -2.15
N GLU A 100 -3.27 -23.18 -1.19
CA GLU A 100 -2.16 -24.14 -1.18
C GLU A 100 -0.78 -23.71 -0.64
N THR A 101 -0.30 -24.32 0.38
CA THR A 101 0.52 -25.47 0.68
C THR A 101 1.33 -25.33 1.99
N ALA A 102 1.32 -26.38 2.84
CA ALA A 102 2.20 -26.68 3.99
C ALA A 102 2.11 -25.80 5.26
N THR A 103 2.10 -26.41 6.42
CA THR A 103 1.74 -25.89 7.75
C THR A 103 2.37 -24.54 8.15
N ARG A 104 3.62 -24.28 7.80
CA ARG A 104 4.29 -22.99 8.06
C ARG A 104 3.76 -21.88 7.13
N HIS A 105 3.44 -22.22 5.90
CA HIS A 105 2.80 -21.31 4.93
C HIS A 105 1.35 -21.01 5.34
N ILE A 106 0.66 -21.96 5.98
CA ILE A 106 -0.72 -21.76 6.47
C ILE A 106 -0.73 -20.70 7.58
N ALA A 107 0.15 -20.79 8.57
CA ALA A 107 0.23 -19.81 9.64
C ALA A 107 0.59 -18.40 9.13
N MET A 108 1.55 -18.28 8.21
CA MET A 108 1.91 -16.99 7.59
C MET A 108 0.76 -16.44 6.73
N ARG A 109 0.04 -17.32 6.03
CA ARG A 109 -1.13 -16.93 5.24
C ARG A 109 -2.27 -16.45 6.14
N GLN A 110 -2.56 -17.16 7.23
CA GLN A 110 -3.55 -16.75 8.20
C GLN A 110 -3.21 -15.40 8.84
N ALA A 111 -1.93 -15.19 9.19
CA ALA A 111 -1.46 -13.91 9.72
C ALA A 111 -1.63 -12.78 8.69
N ARG A 112 -1.37 -13.05 7.40
CA ARG A 112 -1.60 -12.08 6.32
C ARG A 112 -3.07 -11.74 6.17
N VAL A 113 -3.95 -12.75 6.12
CA VAL A 113 -5.39 -12.53 6.03
C VAL A 113 -5.89 -11.68 7.19
N LYS A 114 -5.49 -11.99 8.42
CA LYS A 114 -5.83 -11.20 9.60
C LYS A 114 -5.33 -9.76 9.53
N LEU A 115 -4.14 -9.55 9.00
CA LEU A 115 -3.60 -8.20 8.79
C LEU A 115 -4.44 -7.44 7.74
N ASP A 116 -4.75 -8.07 6.62
CA ASP A 116 -5.56 -7.46 5.56
C ASP A 116 -6.97 -7.12 6.07
N GLU A 117 -7.58 -8.00 6.89
CA GLU A 117 -8.86 -7.74 7.57
C GLU A 117 -8.78 -6.56 8.55
N ALA A 118 -7.71 -6.47 9.33
CA ALA A 118 -7.50 -5.37 10.26
C ALA A 118 -7.30 -4.03 9.51
N LEU A 119 -6.52 -4.05 8.43
CA LEU A 119 -6.31 -2.88 7.58
C LEU A 119 -7.59 -2.43 6.87
N ALA A 120 -8.46 -3.37 6.48
CA ALA A 120 -9.73 -3.07 5.83
C ALA A 120 -10.70 -2.27 6.72
N GLN A 121 -10.52 -2.33 8.04
CA GLN A 121 -11.34 -1.58 9.00
C GLN A 121 -10.85 -0.15 9.23
N LEU A 122 -9.65 0.20 8.77
CA LEU A 122 -9.14 1.55 8.85
C LEU A 122 -9.71 2.40 7.72
N ASP A 123 -10.00 3.67 8.00
CA ASP A 123 -10.19 4.64 6.93
C ASP A 123 -8.89 4.81 6.12
N ASP A 124 -9.02 5.41 4.95
CA ASP A 124 -7.95 5.52 3.98
C ASP A 124 -6.73 6.27 4.52
N ASP A 125 -6.95 7.34 5.27
CA ASP A 125 -5.90 8.17 5.83
C ASP A 125 -5.08 7.43 6.88
N LYS A 126 -5.76 6.74 7.81
CA LYS A 126 -5.11 5.94 8.85
C LYS A 126 -4.41 4.73 8.26
N ARG A 127 -5.04 4.06 7.28
CA ARG A 127 -4.46 2.92 6.57
C ARG A 127 -3.18 3.32 5.86
N ALA A 128 -3.19 4.43 5.10
CA ALA A 128 -2.02 4.91 4.37
C ALA A 128 -0.83 5.16 5.31
N VAL A 129 -1.05 5.90 6.40
CA VAL A 129 0.02 6.20 7.36
C VAL A 129 0.52 4.93 8.05
N PHE A 130 -0.38 4.04 8.48
CA PHE A 130 0.00 2.79 9.13
C PHE A 130 0.82 1.89 8.20
N VAL A 131 0.38 1.69 6.97
CA VAL A 131 1.09 0.87 5.99
C VAL A 131 2.48 1.44 5.71
N LEU A 132 2.58 2.73 5.41
CA LEU A 132 3.86 3.36 5.08
C LEU A 132 4.84 3.32 6.26
N PHE A 133 4.40 3.68 7.45
CA PHE A 133 5.28 3.78 8.61
C PHE A 133 5.57 2.43 9.26
N GLU A 134 4.54 1.62 9.58
CA GLU A 134 4.72 0.37 10.33
C GLU A 134 5.16 -0.80 9.45
N LEU A 135 4.63 -0.90 8.25
CA LEU A 135 4.84 -2.08 7.42
C LEU A 135 5.96 -1.89 6.38
N GLU A 136 6.10 -0.67 5.85
CA GLU A 136 7.12 -0.36 4.83
C GLU A 136 8.29 0.45 5.42
N GLN A 137 8.24 0.78 6.73
CA GLN A 137 9.33 1.44 7.47
C GLN A 137 9.78 2.78 6.85
N VAL A 138 8.86 3.51 6.23
CA VAL A 138 9.13 4.83 5.66
C VAL A 138 9.26 5.84 6.79
N PRO A 139 10.28 6.72 6.81
CA PRO A 139 10.41 7.78 7.81
C PRO A 139 9.17 8.68 7.86
N MET A 140 8.72 9.08 9.05
CA MET A 140 7.47 9.84 9.21
C MET A 140 7.44 11.14 8.42
N GLN A 141 8.57 11.80 8.23
CA GLN A 141 8.63 13.00 7.39
C GLN A 141 8.24 12.68 5.95
N GLU A 142 8.79 11.60 5.37
CA GLU A 142 8.45 11.16 4.01
C GLU A 142 7.00 10.65 3.93
N VAL A 143 6.51 9.98 4.99
CA VAL A 143 5.08 9.59 5.09
C VAL A 143 4.18 10.82 5.01
N ALA A 144 4.49 11.88 5.78
CA ALA A 144 3.73 13.12 5.79
C ALA A 144 3.68 13.77 4.40
N ASP A 145 4.82 13.78 3.69
CA ASP A 145 4.92 14.31 2.33
C ASP A 145 4.08 13.46 1.35
N ILE A 146 4.14 12.12 1.46
CA ILE A 146 3.36 11.21 0.60
C ILE A 146 1.86 11.39 0.79
N VAL A 147 1.40 11.47 2.05
CA VAL A 147 -0.04 11.59 2.37
C VAL A 147 -0.54 13.02 2.32
N GLY A 148 0.32 14.00 2.07
CA GLY A 148 -0.03 15.42 1.97
C GLY A 148 -0.56 16.01 3.26
N ALA A 149 0.00 15.63 4.41
CA ALA A 149 -0.45 16.10 5.71
C ALA A 149 0.73 16.56 6.59
N PRO A 150 0.51 17.48 7.54
CA PRO A 150 1.53 17.82 8.52
C PRO A 150 2.00 16.59 9.33
N VAL A 151 3.29 16.55 9.68
CA VAL A 151 3.89 15.42 10.43
C VAL A 151 3.12 15.10 11.71
N GLN A 152 2.65 16.12 12.44
CA GLN A 152 1.85 15.92 13.65
C GLN A 152 0.51 15.23 13.34
N THR A 153 -0.13 15.58 12.22
CA THR A 153 -1.37 14.92 11.75
C THR A 153 -1.09 13.46 11.37
N ALA A 154 0.03 13.19 10.69
CA ALA A 154 0.44 11.84 10.35
C ALA A 154 0.66 10.99 11.62
N TYR A 155 1.34 11.51 12.65
CA TYR A 155 1.44 10.83 13.95
C TYR A 155 0.09 10.59 14.62
N ALA A 156 -0.81 11.57 14.61
CA ALA A 156 -2.15 11.39 15.19
C ALA A 156 -2.93 10.28 14.49
N ARG A 157 -2.86 10.22 13.15
CA ARG A 157 -3.43 9.13 12.34
C ARG A 157 -2.81 7.79 12.68
N LEU A 158 -1.49 7.73 12.83
CA LEU A 158 -0.76 6.51 13.23
C LEU A 158 -1.23 5.98 14.58
N TYR A 159 -1.28 6.83 15.61
CA TYR A 159 -1.74 6.42 16.93
C TYR A 159 -3.19 5.95 16.95
N ALA A 160 -4.04 6.58 16.16
CA ALA A 160 -5.43 6.14 16.01
C ALA A 160 -5.52 4.79 15.28
N ALA A 161 -4.70 4.57 14.25
CA ALA A 161 -4.61 3.31 13.54
C ALA A 161 -4.12 2.17 14.46
N ARG A 162 -3.04 2.40 15.24
CA ARG A 162 -2.52 1.41 16.20
C ARG A 162 -3.59 0.95 17.18
N ARG A 163 -4.29 1.89 17.82
CA ARG A 163 -5.37 1.56 18.76
C ARG A 163 -6.47 0.70 18.12
N HIS A 164 -6.80 1.00 16.87
CA HIS A 164 -7.82 0.25 16.14
C HIS A 164 -7.35 -1.19 15.86
N ILE A 165 -6.12 -1.35 15.37
CA ILE A 165 -5.50 -2.66 15.10
C ILE A 165 -5.35 -3.48 16.39
N GLU A 166 -4.90 -2.87 17.49
CA GLU A 166 -4.80 -3.53 18.81
C GLU A 166 -6.16 -4.04 19.29
N GLY A 167 -7.21 -3.22 19.16
CA GLY A 167 -8.59 -3.61 19.50
C GLY A 167 -9.06 -4.79 18.66
N PHE A 168 -8.83 -4.77 17.35
CA PHE A 168 -9.16 -5.88 16.46
C PHE A 168 -8.44 -7.17 16.85
N VAL A 169 -7.14 -7.12 17.13
CA VAL A 169 -6.36 -8.30 17.56
C VAL A 169 -6.84 -8.85 18.90
N ALA A 170 -7.19 -7.98 19.84
CA ALA A 170 -7.73 -8.39 21.13
C ALA A 170 -9.07 -9.14 20.99
N GLN A 171 -9.99 -8.63 20.15
CA GLN A 171 -11.27 -9.30 19.87
C GLN A 171 -11.08 -10.67 19.20
N GLN A 172 -10.16 -10.80 18.27
CA GLN A 172 -9.85 -12.06 17.59
C GLN A 172 -9.33 -13.14 18.56
N LYS A 173 -8.54 -12.75 19.56
CA LYS A 173 -8.03 -13.66 20.60
C LYS A 173 -9.17 -14.18 21.51
N GLN A 174 -10.15 -13.36 21.82
CA GLN A 174 -11.31 -13.76 22.63
C GLN A 174 -12.26 -14.72 21.92
N VAL A 175 -12.37 -14.60 20.59
CA VAL A 175 -13.22 -15.50 19.77
C VAL A 175 -12.55 -16.86 19.54
N SER A 176 -11.23 -16.94 19.68
CA SER A 176 -10.45 -18.17 19.44
C SER A 176 -10.09 -18.94 20.73
N ALA A 177 -10.50 -18.46 21.90
CA ALA A 177 -10.33 -19.07 23.21
C ALA A 177 -11.63 -19.71 23.72
#